data_0ff1fa9b0f63809c60cf950851694882
#
_entry.id   0ff1fa9b0f63809c60cf950851694882
#
_cell.length_a   1.000
_cell.length_b   1.000
_cell.length_c   1.000
_cell.angle_alpha   90.00
_cell.angle_beta   90.00
_cell.angle_gamma   90.00
#
_symmetry.space_group_name_H-M   'P 1'
#
loop_
_entity.id
_entity.type
_entity.pdbx_description
1 polymer ?
#
loop_
_entity_poly.entity_id
_entity_poly.type
_entity_poly.pdbx_seq_one_letter_code
_entity_poly.pdbx_strand_id
1 'polypeptide(L)'
;MQTVANYPVYEATKECAKCKGKCCQHMPGHYAPSDFKDLSFEGLKAEIEKGNIAIDWWEEQPKGYYLRARHLGEEIVHGSWGGVCVNLAPWGCRLSWEERPLGCKSLKPHENSRGECKGSYSKETCKNEWKEYSEVLLKLVEHFGAKKTPFEETMGKMVEALEWLSR
;
A
#
# COMPACT_ATOMS: atom_id res chain seq x y z
N MET A 1 -16.52 19.30 8.58
CA MET A 1 -16.70 17.99 9.24
C MET A 1 -16.49 16.92 8.18
N GLN A 2 -15.33 16.30 8.17
CA GLN A 2 -15.11 15.13 7.33
C GLN A 2 -15.92 13.98 7.92
N THR A 3 -16.89 13.50 7.20
CA THR A 3 -17.58 12.25 7.49
C THR A 3 -16.57 11.14 7.26
N VAL A 4 -15.96 10.68 8.33
CA VAL A 4 -15.25 9.41 8.31
C VAL A 4 -16.28 8.36 7.96
N ALA A 5 -16.15 7.75 6.79
CA ALA A 5 -17.01 6.65 6.41
C ALA A 5 -16.95 5.59 7.53
N ASN A 6 -18.11 5.20 8.04
CA ASN A 6 -18.23 4.28 9.17
C ASN A 6 -17.90 2.84 8.70
N TYR A 7 -16.63 2.57 8.42
CA TYR A 7 -16.19 1.20 8.16
C TYR A 7 -16.07 0.45 9.49
N PRO A 8 -16.59 -0.76 9.59
CA PRO A 8 -16.40 -1.56 10.78
C PRO A 8 -14.90 -1.86 10.94
N VAL A 9 -14.38 -1.48 12.08
CA VAL A 9 -12.98 -1.74 12.48
C VAL A 9 -12.98 -2.92 13.44
N TYR A 10 -12.15 -3.92 13.16
CA TYR A 10 -12.01 -5.12 13.96
C TYR A 10 -10.68 -5.13 14.70
N GLU A 11 -10.70 -5.32 16.00
CA GLU A 11 -9.47 -5.50 16.78
C GLU A 11 -8.74 -6.80 16.39
N ALA A 12 -7.42 -6.79 16.54
CA ALA A 12 -6.63 -7.99 16.40
C ALA A 12 -7.10 -9.05 17.38
N THR A 13 -7.63 -10.12 16.86
CA THR A 13 -8.21 -11.20 17.63
C THR A 13 -7.18 -12.29 17.93
N LYS A 14 -7.56 -13.25 18.76
CA LYS A 14 -6.75 -14.47 18.99
C LYS A 14 -6.49 -15.23 17.68
N GLU A 15 -7.42 -15.14 16.72
CA GLU A 15 -7.29 -15.75 15.39
C GLU A 15 -6.16 -15.10 14.58
N CYS A 16 -6.01 -13.78 14.64
CA CYS A 16 -4.89 -13.07 14.00
C CYS A 16 -3.54 -13.51 14.57
N ALA A 17 -3.46 -13.63 15.87
CA ALA A 17 -2.25 -14.12 16.55
C ALA A 17 -1.90 -15.56 16.16
N LYS A 18 -2.91 -16.44 16.04
CA LYS A 18 -2.73 -17.82 15.60
C LYS A 18 -2.29 -17.92 14.14
N CYS A 19 -2.84 -17.09 13.24
CA CYS A 19 -2.51 -17.12 11.82
C CYS A 19 -1.17 -16.46 11.50
N LYS A 20 -0.55 -15.77 12.45
CA LYS A 20 0.77 -15.12 12.30
C LYS A 20 0.85 -14.17 11.10
N GLY A 21 -0.22 -13.48 10.81
CA GLY A 21 -0.25 -12.46 9.75
C GLY A 21 -0.18 -13.02 8.33
N LYS A 22 -0.86 -14.11 8.05
CA LYS A 22 -0.88 -14.69 6.67
C LYS A 22 -1.33 -13.68 5.60
N CYS A 23 -2.29 -12.81 5.89
CA CYS A 23 -2.68 -11.74 4.97
C CYS A 23 -1.52 -10.78 4.69
N CYS A 24 -0.68 -10.48 5.68
CA CYS A 24 0.49 -9.63 5.51
C CYS A 24 1.61 -10.28 4.68
N GLN A 25 1.53 -11.58 4.40
CA GLN A 25 2.47 -12.29 3.52
C GLN A 25 2.14 -12.12 2.04
N HIS A 26 0.92 -11.67 1.72
CA HIS A 26 0.42 -11.63 0.35
C HIS A 26 -0.07 -10.24 -0.07
N MET A 27 -0.75 -9.53 0.81
CA MET A 27 -1.32 -8.22 0.50
C MET A 27 -1.21 -7.27 1.69
N PRO A 28 -0.41 -6.21 1.58
CA PRO A 28 -0.38 -5.16 2.60
C PRO A 28 -1.67 -4.34 2.55
N GLY A 29 -2.07 -3.83 3.70
CA GLY A 29 -3.27 -3.01 3.81
C GLY A 29 -3.14 -1.65 3.16
N HIS A 30 -4.25 -1.16 2.63
CA HIS A 30 -4.36 0.18 2.07
C HIS A 30 -4.56 1.22 3.17
N TYR A 31 -3.90 2.35 3.04
CA TYR A 31 -4.16 3.53 3.87
C TYR A 31 -5.33 4.32 3.31
N ALA A 32 -6.22 4.75 4.18
CA ALA A 32 -7.22 5.75 3.87
C ALA A 32 -6.68 7.16 4.14
N PRO A 33 -7.18 8.22 3.48
CA PRO A 33 -6.83 9.58 3.86
C PRO A 33 -7.05 9.87 5.34
N SER A 34 -8.07 9.28 5.96
CA SER A 34 -8.38 9.41 7.39
C SER A 34 -7.33 8.80 8.34
N ASP A 35 -6.41 7.99 7.84
CA ASP A 35 -5.30 7.47 8.64
C ASP A 35 -4.22 8.52 8.91
N PHE A 36 -4.25 9.65 8.22
CA PHE A 36 -3.25 10.71 8.31
C PHE A 36 -3.83 11.96 8.98
N LYS A 37 -3.04 12.57 9.87
CA LYS A 37 -3.41 13.83 10.53
C LYS A 37 -3.19 15.04 9.62
N ASP A 38 -2.21 14.96 8.75
CA ASP A 38 -1.82 15.99 7.80
C ASP A 38 -1.72 15.40 6.39
N LEU A 39 -2.64 15.80 5.53
CA LEU A 39 -2.74 15.39 4.14
C LEU A 39 -2.03 16.35 3.17
N SER A 40 -1.29 17.32 3.70
CA SER A 40 -0.43 18.17 2.89
C SER A 40 0.75 17.37 2.30
N PHE A 41 1.40 17.94 1.29
CA PHE A 41 2.61 17.35 0.71
C PHE A 41 3.67 17.05 1.78
N GLU A 42 3.96 18.01 2.67
CA GLU A 42 4.97 17.83 3.74
C GLU A 42 4.54 16.79 4.77
N GLY A 43 3.26 16.76 5.15
CA GLY A 43 2.73 15.77 6.09
C GLY A 43 2.84 14.35 5.56
N LEU A 44 2.36 14.10 4.34
CA LEU A 44 2.43 12.78 3.71
C LEU A 44 3.86 12.39 3.38
N LYS A 45 4.70 13.32 2.93
CA LYS A 45 6.12 13.08 2.69
C LYS A 45 6.81 12.57 3.95
N ALA A 46 6.61 13.23 5.10
CA ALA A 46 7.19 12.82 6.37
C ALA A 46 6.75 11.42 6.79
N GLU A 47 5.48 11.06 6.58
CA GLU A 47 4.99 9.70 6.87
C GLU A 47 5.62 8.64 5.94
N ILE A 48 5.74 8.94 4.65
CA ILE A 48 6.36 8.02 3.67
C ILE A 48 7.85 7.81 3.99
N GLU A 49 8.56 8.87 4.39
CA GLU A 49 9.98 8.82 4.75
C GLU A 49 10.28 7.93 5.97
N LYS A 50 9.29 7.61 6.80
CA LYS A 50 9.43 6.62 7.87
C LYS A 50 9.67 5.19 7.35
N GLY A 51 9.42 4.93 6.06
CA GLY A 51 9.77 3.69 5.39
C GLY A 51 8.69 2.61 5.36
N ASN A 52 7.51 2.86 5.94
CA ASN A 52 6.42 1.88 6.03
C ASN A 52 5.37 1.99 4.92
N ILE A 53 5.44 3.05 4.12
CA ILE A 53 4.41 3.40 3.13
C ILE A 53 5.00 3.38 1.73
N ALA A 54 4.25 2.82 0.78
CA ALA A 54 4.50 2.90 -0.65
C ALA A 54 3.36 3.63 -1.35
N ILE A 55 3.70 4.28 -2.46
CA ILE A 55 2.73 4.86 -3.39
C ILE A 55 2.54 3.86 -4.52
N ASP A 56 1.34 3.36 -4.65
CA ASP A 56 0.94 2.43 -5.70
C ASP A 56 -0.09 3.08 -6.62
N TRP A 57 -0.45 2.45 -7.71
CA TRP A 57 -1.41 2.98 -8.67
C TRP A 57 -2.28 1.88 -9.27
N TRP A 58 -3.42 2.31 -9.81
CA TRP A 58 -4.22 1.49 -10.70
C TRP A 58 -3.79 1.73 -12.14
N GLU A 59 -3.81 0.68 -12.93
CA GLU A 59 -3.46 0.75 -14.36
C GLU A 59 -4.51 1.45 -15.23
N GLU A 60 -5.65 1.80 -14.65
CA GLU A 60 -6.67 2.59 -15.33
C GLU A 60 -6.14 3.96 -15.73
N GLN A 61 -6.57 4.47 -16.87
CA GLN A 61 -6.19 5.80 -17.33
C GLN A 61 -7.30 6.83 -16.97
N PRO A 62 -6.96 7.98 -16.37
CA PRO A 62 -5.63 8.32 -15.85
C PRO A 62 -5.27 7.48 -14.62
N LYS A 63 -3.97 7.21 -14.43
CA LYS A 63 -3.50 6.46 -13.25
C LYS A 63 -3.99 7.10 -11.96
N GLY A 64 -4.69 6.32 -11.15
CA GLY A 64 -5.08 6.72 -9.80
C GLY A 64 -4.03 6.24 -8.80
N TYR A 65 -3.37 7.15 -8.10
CA TYR A 65 -2.43 6.81 -7.04
C TYR A 65 -3.14 6.64 -5.71
N TYR A 66 -2.57 5.81 -4.85
CA TYR A 66 -3.04 5.59 -3.49
C TYR A 66 -1.87 5.16 -2.59
N LEU A 67 -2.07 5.18 -1.29
CA LEU A 67 -1.06 4.75 -0.32
C LEU A 67 -1.41 3.38 0.27
N ARG A 68 -0.40 2.56 0.43
CA ARG A 68 -0.49 1.25 1.08
C ARG A 68 0.73 0.97 1.95
N ALA A 69 0.64 -0.02 2.81
CA ALA A 69 1.82 -0.51 3.50
C ALA A 69 2.84 -1.02 2.48
N ARG A 70 4.11 -0.76 2.75
CA ARG A 70 5.21 -1.12 1.86
C ARG A 70 5.51 -2.62 1.92
N HIS A 71 5.93 -3.19 0.81
CA HIS A 71 6.50 -4.53 0.78
C HIS A 71 7.99 -4.50 1.15
N LEU A 72 8.51 -5.62 1.63
CA LEU A 72 9.94 -5.79 1.84
C LEU A 72 10.70 -5.63 0.52
N GLY A 73 11.73 -4.78 0.55
CA GLY A 73 12.66 -4.62 -0.58
C GLY A 73 12.15 -3.80 -1.76
N GLU A 74 10.92 -3.27 -1.70
CA GLU A 74 10.41 -2.44 -2.80
C GLU A 74 10.77 -0.96 -2.66
N GLU A 75 10.68 -0.26 -3.77
CA GLU A 75 10.80 1.20 -3.85
C GLU A 75 9.56 1.89 -3.26
N ILE A 76 9.68 3.20 -2.98
CA ILE A 76 8.57 3.98 -2.44
C ILE A 76 7.42 4.09 -3.45
N VAL A 77 7.74 4.37 -4.71
CA VAL A 77 6.75 4.41 -5.80
C VAL A 77 6.85 3.10 -6.56
N HIS A 78 5.91 2.22 -6.35
CA HIS A 78 5.96 0.87 -6.91
C HIS A 78 4.56 0.29 -7.11
N GLY A 79 4.25 -0.12 -8.35
CA GLY A 79 3.07 -0.91 -8.67
C GLY A 79 3.31 -2.37 -8.32
N SER A 80 2.48 -2.94 -7.45
CA SER A 80 2.70 -4.29 -6.95
C SER A 80 1.45 -5.15 -7.04
N TRP A 81 1.67 -6.39 -7.40
CA TRP A 81 0.66 -7.45 -7.41
C TRP A 81 0.57 -8.24 -6.09
N GLY A 82 1.37 -7.85 -5.12
CA GLY A 82 1.44 -8.49 -3.82
C GLY A 82 2.88 -8.66 -3.33
N GLY A 83 3.04 -8.97 -2.07
CA GLY A 83 4.33 -9.17 -1.43
C GLY A 83 4.22 -9.16 0.08
N VAL A 84 5.33 -9.43 0.76
CA VAL A 84 5.39 -9.44 2.21
C VAL A 84 5.41 -8.03 2.76
N CYS A 85 4.48 -7.72 3.64
CA CYS A 85 4.41 -6.42 4.30
C CYS A 85 5.67 -6.17 5.15
N VAL A 86 6.23 -4.96 5.04
CA VAL A 86 7.41 -4.52 5.81
C VAL A 86 7.18 -4.57 7.34
N ASN A 87 5.92 -4.48 7.76
CA ASN A 87 5.53 -4.51 9.17
C ASN A 87 5.27 -5.92 9.72
N LEU A 88 5.44 -6.95 8.91
CA LEU A 88 5.29 -8.34 9.36
C LEU A 88 6.48 -8.75 10.22
N ALA A 89 6.19 -9.31 11.39
CA ALA A 89 7.15 -9.90 12.31
C ALA A 89 6.74 -11.34 12.65
N PRO A 90 7.62 -12.16 13.26
CA PRO A 90 7.29 -13.54 13.64
C PRO A 90 6.05 -13.68 14.53
N TRP A 91 5.73 -12.64 15.30
CA TRP A 91 4.56 -12.58 16.20
C TRP A 91 3.31 -11.91 15.58
N GLY A 92 3.37 -11.43 14.34
CA GLY A 92 2.31 -10.70 13.66
C GLY A 92 2.74 -9.31 13.22
N CYS A 93 1.84 -8.33 13.26
CA CYS A 93 2.14 -6.94 12.84
C CYS A 93 2.96 -6.19 13.90
N ARG A 94 4.00 -5.46 13.46
CA ARG A 94 4.80 -4.57 14.32
C ARG A 94 4.07 -3.31 14.74
N LEU A 95 3.10 -2.87 13.93
CA LEU A 95 2.33 -1.67 14.22
C LEU A 95 1.35 -1.93 15.36
N SER A 96 1.19 -0.95 16.24
CA SER A 96 0.07 -0.92 17.17
C SER A 96 -1.25 -0.90 16.40
N TRP A 97 -2.35 -1.20 17.08
CA TRP A 97 -3.67 -1.17 16.43
C TRP A 97 -3.97 0.19 15.81
N GLU A 98 -3.65 1.26 16.53
CA GLU A 98 -3.89 2.64 16.11
C GLU A 98 -3.07 3.03 14.87
N GLU A 99 -1.85 2.52 14.76
CA GLU A 99 -0.93 2.81 13.65
C GLU A 99 -1.24 2.03 12.37
N ARG A 100 -2.07 0.98 12.46
CA ARG A 100 -2.41 0.15 11.30
C ARG A 100 -3.27 0.94 10.33
N PRO A 101 -3.05 0.76 9.00
CA PRO A 101 -3.92 1.37 8.01
C PRO A 101 -5.36 0.84 8.13
N LEU A 102 -6.33 1.65 7.75
CA LEU A 102 -7.75 1.30 7.78
C LEU A 102 -8.02 -0.01 7.03
N GLY A 103 -7.35 -0.24 5.91
CA GLY A 103 -7.43 -1.50 5.18
C GLY A 103 -7.09 -2.73 6.01
N CYS A 104 -6.13 -2.61 6.95
CA CYS A 104 -5.81 -3.69 7.90
C CYS A 104 -6.83 -3.77 9.04
N LYS A 105 -7.21 -2.63 9.61
CA LYS A 105 -8.19 -2.57 10.72
C LYS A 105 -9.57 -3.07 10.31
N SER A 106 -9.93 -2.93 9.05
CA SER A 106 -11.22 -3.36 8.52
C SER A 106 -11.31 -4.86 8.19
N LEU A 107 -10.20 -5.59 8.29
CA LEU A 107 -10.19 -7.03 8.02
C LEU A 107 -10.86 -7.79 9.15
N LYS A 108 -11.95 -8.48 8.83
CA LYS A 108 -12.59 -9.44 9.73
C LYS A 108 -11.88 -10.78 9.64
N PRO A 109 -11.28 -11.28 10.74
CA PRO A 109 -10.64 -12.58 10.76
C PRO A 109 -11.60 -13.69 10.36
N HIS A 110 -11.14 -14.62 9.54
CA HIS A 110 -11.92 -15.81 9.21
C HIS A 110 -11.86 -16.82 10.37
N GLU A 111 -12.98 -17.49 10.66
CA GLU A 111 -13.12 -18.41 11.79
C GLU A 111 -12.08 -19.55 11.79
N ASN A 112 -11.66 -19.99 10.61
CA ASN A 112 -10.69 -21.08 10.49
C ASN A 112 -9.22 -20.64 10.54
N SER A 113 -8.93 -19.37 10.78
CA SER A 113 -7.56 -18.79 10.88
C SER A 113 -6.64 -19.12 9.70
N ARG A 114 -7.20 -19.25 8.49
CA ARG A 114 -6.43 -19.59 7.28
C ARG A 114 -5.89 -18.37 6.52
N GLY A 115 -6.06 -17.17 7.05
CA GLY A 115 -5.61 -15.94 6.42
C GLY A 115 -6.54 -15.42 5.31
N GLU A 116 -7.74 -15.95 5.21
CA GLU A 116 -8.79 -15.54 4.26
C GLU A 116 -9.71 -14.47 4.88
N CYS A 117 -9.10 -13.43 5.45
CA CYS A 117 -9.87 -12.35 6.07
C CYS A 117 -10.59 -11.52 5.02
N LYS A 118 -11.86 -11.19 5.28
CA LYS A 118 -12.63 -10.28 4.44
C LYS A 118 -12.49 -8.85 4.97
N GLY A 119 -12.15 -7.92 4.09
CA GLY A 119 -12.08 -6.49 4.41
C GLY A 119 -13.37 -5.77 4.00
N SER A 120 -13.78 -4.81 4.83
CA SER A 120 -14.87 -3.88 4.49
C SER A 120 -14.35 -2.64 3.75
N TYR A 121 -13.06 -2.32 3.88
CA TYR A 121 -12.41 -1.25 3.14
C TYR A 121 -11.84 -1.80 1.84
N SER A 122 -12.62 -1.68 0.78
CA SER A 122 -12.25 -2.23 -0.53
C SER A 122 -11.21 -1.36 -1.25
N LYS A 123 -10.53 -1.96 -2.22
CA LYS A 123 -9.64 -1.24 -3.14
C LYS A 123 -10.38 -0.10 -3.86
N GLU A 124 -11.61 -0.33 -4.28
CA GLU A 124 -12.45 0.67 -4.95
C GLU A 124 -12.78 1.85 -4.03
N THR A 125 -13.10 1.59 -2.77
CA THR A 125 -13.32 2.63 -1.77
C THR A 125 -12.05 3.46 -1.56
N CYS A 126 -10.92 2.81 -1.36
CA CYS A 126 -9.62 3.46 -1.23
C CYS A 126 -9.31 4.38 -2.41
N LYS A 127 -9.48 3.88 -3.63
CA LYS A 127 -9.32 4.64 -4.86
C LYS A 127 -10.17 5.90 -4.88
N ASN A 128 -11.45 5.78 -4.56
CA ASN A 128 -12.39 6.88 -4.61
C ASN A 128 -12.06 7.97 -3.57
N GLU A 129 -11.64 7.58 -2.37
CA GLU A 129 -11.24 8.54 -1.33
C GLU A 129 -9.95 9.30 -1.71
N TRP A 130 -8.97 8.63 -2.32
CA TRP A 130 -7.72 9.28 -2.74
C TRP A 130 -7.86 10.19 -3.95
N LYS A 131 -8.95 10.13 -4.71
CA LYS A 131 -9.18 11.01 -5.87
C LYS A 131 -9.13 12.50 -5.50
N GLU A 132 -9.63 12.87 -4.34
CA GLU A 132 -9.61 14.26 -3.86
C GLU A 132 -8.19 14.78 -3.58
N TYR A 133 -7.24 13.87 -3.38
CA TYR A 133 -5.84 14.17 -3.06
C TYR A 133 -4.88 13.87 -4.22
N SER A 134 -5.40 13.71 -5.43
CA SER A 134 -4.62 13.32 -6.61
C SER A 134 -3.45 14.26 -6.91
N GLU A 135 -3.62 15.58 -6.73
CA GLU A 135 -2.55 16.55 -6.95
C GLU A 135 -1.39 16.38 -5.97
N VAL A 136 -1.69 16.14 -4.70
CA VAL A 136 -0.68 15.90 -3.67
C VAL A 136 0.06 14.60 -3.95
N LEU A 137 -0.67 13.53 -4.31
CA LEU A 137 -0.06 12.25 -4.65
C LEU A 137 0.84 12.34 -5.89
N LEU A 138 0.44 13.10 -6.92
CA LEU A 138 1.30 13.34 -8.08
C LEU A 138 2.61 14.04 -7.71
N LYS A 139 2.55 15.06 -6.87
CA LYS A 139 3.76 15.74 -6.36
C LYS A 139 4.66 14.80 -5.56
N LEU A 140 4.09 13.90 -4.77
CA LEU A 140 4.85 12.88 -4.05
C LEU A 140 5.50 11.87 -4.99
N VAL A 141 4.79 11.44 -6.04
CA VAL A 141 5.35 10.58 -7.08
C VAL A 141 6.51 11.25 -7.79
N GLU A 142 6.39 12.51 -8.15
CA GLU A 142 7.48 13.30 -8.75
C GLU A 142 8.68 13.43 -7.80
N HIS A 143 8.41 13.67 -6.51
CA HIS A 143 9.45 13.85 -5.48
C HIS A 143 10.25 12.57 -5.23
N PHE A 144 9.57 11.43 -5.02
CA PHE A 144 10.22 10.16 -4.75
C PHE A 144 10.71 9.43 -6.01
N GLY A 145 10.21 9.82 -7.15
CA GLY A 145 10.50 9.25 -8.45
C GLY A 145 9.82 7.90 -8.67
N ALA A 146 9.26 7.70 -9.87
CA ALA A 146 8.92 6.38 -10.35
C ALA A 146 10.21 5.75 -10.90
N LYS A 147 10.93 4.99 -10.07
CA LYS A 147 12.01 4.18 -10.59
C LYS A 147 11.42 3.08 -11.48
N LYS A 148 12.11 2.78 -12.57
CA LYS A 148 11.73 1.67 -13.45
C LYS A 148 11.67 0.38 -12.63
N THR A 149 10.66 -0.43 -12.87
CA THR A 149 10.63 -1.77 -12.31
C THR A 149 11.81 -2.59 -12.82
N PRO A 150 12.27 -3.64 -12.11
CA PRO A 150 13.31 -4.53 -12.63
C PRO A 150 12.99 -5.08 -14.02
N PHE A 151 11.71 -5.28 -14.33
CA PHE A 151 11.27 -5.69 -15.65
C PHE A 151 11.48 -4.58 -16.69
N GLU A 152 11.07 -3.34 -16.41
CA GLU A 152 11.26 -2.19 -17.30
C GLU A 152 12.74 -1.87 -17.50
N GLU A 153 13.57 -2.02 -16.48
CA GLU A 153 15.02 -1.89 -16.58
C GLU A 153 15.62 -2.96 -17.50
N THR A 154 15.18 -4.20 -17.33
CA THR A 154 15.64 -5.33 -18.17
C THR A 154 15.19 -5.14 -19.61
N MET A 155 13.94 -4.77 -19.84
CA MET A 155 13.41 -4.49 -21.18
C MET A 155 14.13 -3.32 -21.83
N GLY A 156 14.42 -2.24 -21.09
CA GLY A 156 15.21 -1.12 -21.57
C GLY A 156 16.60 -1.55 -22.06
N LYS A 157 17.30 -2.34 -21.26
CA LYS A 157 18.62 -2.88 -21.63
C LYS A 157 18.56 -3.81 -22.86
N MET A 158 17.50 -4.60 -22.99
CA MET A 158 17.30 -5.45 -24.16
C MET A 158 17.06 -4.62 -25.42
N VAL A 159 16.26 -3.57 -25.36
CA VAL A 159 16.00 -2.66 -26.48
C VAL A 159 17.30 -1.97 -26.90
N GLU A 160 18.06 -1.43 -25.96
CA GLU A 160 19.36 -0.80 -26.23
C GLU A 160 20.34 -1.76 -26.90
N ALA A 161 20.40 -3.03 -26.43
CA ALA A 161 21.25 -4.05 -27.03
C ALA A 161 20.83 -4.39 -28.46
N LEU A 162 19.53 -4.50 -28.73
CA LEU A 162 19.00 -4.76 -30.08
C LEU A 162 19.27 -3.59 -31.03
N GLU A 163 19.14 -2.37 -30.58
CA GLU A 163 19.48 -1.16 -31.35
C GLU A 163 20.96 -1.11 -31.70
N TRP A 164 21.83 -1.52 -30.73
CA TRP A 164 23.29 -1.59 -30.97
C TRP A 164 23.63 -2.65 -32.02
N LEU A 165 22.98 -3.81 -31.97
CA LEU A 165 23.20 -4.90 -32.94
C LEU A 165 22.67 -4.58 -34.33
N SER A 166 21.76 -3.62 -34.45
CA SER A 166 21.16 -3.19 -35.75
C SER A 166 21.95 -2.09 -36.44
N ARG A 167 23.00 -1.55 -35.82
CA ARG A 167 23.90 -0.54 -36.41
C ARG A 167 25.08 -1.20 -37.10
#